data_a232b901299a0ffa4ae9451bf5293d15
#
_entry.id   a232b901299a0ffa4ae9451bf5293d15
#
_cell.length_a   1.000
_cell.length_b   1.000
_cell.length_c   1.000
_cell.angle_alpha   90.00
_cell.angle_beta   90.00
_cell.angle_gamma   90.00
#
_symmetry.space_group_name_H-M   'P 1'
#
loop_
_entity.id
_entity.type
_entity.pdbx_description
1 polymer ?
#
loop_
_entity_poly.entity_id
_entity_poly.type
_entity_poly.pdbx_seq_one_letter_code
_entity_poly.pdbx_strand_id
1 'polypeptide(L)'
;MDHSAHGDHTGAAQHSPIEHGGMGHGSMIHPPVTDTSPRTPVPTLSDADRADAFPDLPPHTMHQGGTNFLFLADQLEWQDADEGSTLAWDISGWYGGDIDRLAFRSEGERSNGHTEEAELQLLWSHAIGPWWETVAGVRQDFKPGSPQTWAAFGVQGMPLFGLETEATAFLGEGGQTALRLEAEYDILLTQRWVLKPMAELNLHGRNDEARGVGAGLSDASVGLRLRYEISRQFAPYVGVSWSRAYGNTADLLRADDENISEAKLVAGVRFWF
;
A
#
# COMPACT_ATOMS: atom_id res chain seq x y z
N MET A 1 21.79 49.29 -22.82
CA MET A 1 20.52 50.04 -22.95
C MET A 1 19.84 49.97 -21.59
N ASP A 2 19.87 51.11 -21.00
CA ASP A 2 19.46 51.49 -19.67
C ASP A 2 17.95 51.79 -19.65
N HIS A 3 17.19 51.26 -18.71
CA HIS A 3 15.87 51.78 -18.35
C HIS A 3 15.51 51.43 -16.90
N SER A 4 15.98 52.33 -16.05
CA SER A 4 15.35 52.59 -14.74
C SER A 4 14.05 53.40 -14.97
N ALA A 5 12.97 53.01 -14.31
CA ALA A 5 11.84 53.88 -14.01
C ALA A 5 11.19 53.47 -12.70
N HIS A 6 11.46 54.21 -11.66
CA HIS A 6 10.74 54.30 -10.40
C HIS A 6 9.39 55.00 -10.64
N GLY A 7 8.33 54.45 -10.05
CA GLY A 7 7.04 55.10 -9.88
C GLY A 7 6.61 55.08 -8.42
N ASP A 8 6.87 56.16 -7.73
CA ASP A 8 6.34 56.48 -6.41
C ASP A 8 4.82 56.69 -6.49
N HIS A 9 4.08 55.94 -5.67
CA HIS A 9 2.70 56.30 -5.35
C HIS A 9 2.55 56.44 -3.82
N THR A 10 2.80 57.66 -3.36
CA THR A 10 2.32 58.18 -2.08
C THR A 10 0.83 58.46 -2.20
N GLY A 11 -0.01 57.62 -1.64
CA GLY A 11 -1.44 57.82 -1.44
C GLY A 11 -1.77 57.69 0.05
N ALA A 12 -1.72 58.78 0.77
CA ALA A 12 -2.15 58.86 2.15
C ALA A 12 -3.68 58.86 2.21
N ALA A 13 -4.26 57.76 2.62
CA ALA A 13 -5.67 57.69 3.01
C ALA A 13 -5.78 58.05 4.49
N GLN A 14 -6.38 59.22 4.76
CA GLN A 14 -6.75 59.64 6.10
C GLN A 14 -7.90 58.77 6.61
N HIS A 15 -7.63 57.95 7.61
CA HIS A 15 -8.69 57.29 8.39
C HIS A 15 -9.03 58.17 9.59
N SER A 16 -10.25 58.64 9.64
CA SER A 16 -10.84 59.29 10.81
C SER A 16 -10.88 58.32 12.00
N PRO A 17 -10.55 58.80 13.22
CA PRO A 17 -10.65 57.95 14.39
C PRO A 17 -12.11 57.73 14.81
N ILE A 18 -12.50 56.46 14.88
CA ILE A 18 -13.74 56.06 15.52
C ILE A 18 -13.50 56.10 17.05
N GLU A 19 -14.18 57.05 17.72
CA GLU A 19 -14.21 57.08 19.17
C GLU A 19 -14.96 55.87 19.70
N HIS A 20 -14.24 54.89 20.22
CA HIS A 20 -14.77 53.84 21.07
C HIS A 20 -14.89 54.35 22.49
N GLY A 21 -16.13 54.51 22.94
CA GLY A 21 -16.47 54.92 24.31
C GLY A 21 -15.74 54.05 25.33
N GLY A 22 -15.02 54.73 26.24
CA GLY A 22 -14.24 54.15 27.28
C GLY A 22 -15.12 53.33 28.27
N MET A 23 -14.97 52.01 28.21
CA MET A 23 -15.27 51.20 29.40
C MET A 23 -14.06 51.27 30.31
N GLY A 24 -14.20 51.97 31.43
CA GLY A 24 -13.18 52.08 32.45
C GLY A 24 -12.93 50.73 33.07
N HIS A 25 -11.88 50.05 32.61
CA HIS A 25 -11.30 48.96 33.39
C HIS A 25 -10.60 49.59 34.59
N GLY A 26 -11.21 49.45 35.77
CA GLY A 26 -10.57 49.84 37.00
C GLY A 26 -9.16 49.26 37.07
N SER A 27 -8.18 50.15 37.22
CA SER A 27 -6.79 49.75 37.44
C SER A 27 -6.76 48.86 38.68
N MET A 28 -6.65 47.53 38.48
CA MET A 28 -6.21 46.67 39.56
C MET A 28 -4.74 46.99 39.79
N ILE A 29 -4.48 47.78 40.80
CA ILE A 29 -3.13 48.02 41.29
C ILE A 29 -2.71 46.71 41.93
N HIS A 30 -2.00 45.87 41.17
CA HIS A 30 -1.30 44.73 41.74
C HIS A 30 -0.12 45.34 42.57
N PRO A 31 -0.06 45.02 43.87
CA PRO A 31 1.13 45.39 44.61
C PRO A 31 2.37 44.82 43.93
N PRO A 32 3.50 45.54 43.91
CA PRO A 32 4.71 45.01 43.30
C PRO A 32 5.06 43.70 43.97
N VAL A 33 5.19 42.64 43.18
CA VAL A 33 5.67 41.35 43.65
C VAL A 33 7.13 41.51 43.95
N THR A 34 7.43 41.82 45.22
CA THR A 34 8.80 42.04 45.71
C THR A 34 9.50 40.72 46.06
N ASP A 35 8.80 39.59 45.96
CA ASP A 35 9.39 38.30 46.26
C ASP A 35 9.67 37.56 44.92
N THR A 36 10.93 37.63 44.47
CA THR A 36 11.45 36.89 43.32
C THR A 36 11.84 35.47 43.66
N SER A 37 11.62 35.03 44.90
CA SER A 37 11.86 33.64 45.29
C SER A 37 10.89 32.71 44.57
N PRO A 38 11.36 31.63 43.96
CA PRO A 38 10.46 30.64 43.37
C PRO A 38 9.54 30.06 44.44
N ARG A 39 8.26 29.89 44.11
CA ARG A 39 7.22 29.38 45.04
C ARG A 39 7.47 27.96 45.51
N THR A 40 8.32 27.23 44.82
CA THR A 40 8.86 25.93 45.20
C THR A 40 10.36 26.03 45.30
N PRO A 41 11.00 25.45 46.32
CA PRO A 41 12.45 25.44 46.38
C PRO A 41 13.02 24.72 45.17
N VAL A 42 13.66 25.46 44.29
CA VAL A 42 14.44 24.89 43.19
C VAL A 42 15.81 24.60 43.74
N PRO A 43 16.24 23.32 43.75
CA PRO A 43 17.59 23.00 44.23
C PRO A 43 18.63 23.68 43.32
N THR A 44 19.70 24.15 43.93
CA THR A 44 20.84 24.69 43.18
C THR A 44 21.48 23.55 42.40
N LEU A 45 21.51 23.66 41.05
CA LEU A 45 22.18 22.69 40.22
C LEU A 45 23.67 22.62 40.51
N SER A 46 24.13 21.48 40.95
CA SER A 46 25.56 21.18 41.13
C SER A 46 26.21 20.82 39.78
N ASP A 47 27.54 20.82 39.74
CA ASP A 47 28.27 20.36 38.55
C ASP A 47 28.05 18.86 38.30
N ALA A 48 27.81 18.10 39.39
CA ALA A 48 27.42 16.68 39.26
C ALA A 48 26.05 16.52 38.56
N ASP A 49 25.05 17.33 38.95
CA ASP A 49 23.73 17.28 38.29
C ASP A 49 23.81 17.64 36.80
N ARG A 50 24.72 18.58 36.44
CA ARG A 50 24.95 18.93 35.03
C ARG A 50 25.65 17.81 34.25
N ALA A 51 26.62 17.14 34.87
CA ALA A 51 27.32 16.02 34.28
C ALA A 51 26.36 14.83 34.06
N ASP A 52 25.47 14.57 35.03
CA ASP A 52 24.46 13.50 34.90
C ASP A 52 23.37 13.83 33.87
N ALA A 53 23.03 15.12 33.68
CA ALA A 53 22.07 15.56 32.71
C ALA A 53 22.59 15.44 31.24
N PHE A 54 23.90 15.49 31.06
CA PHE A 54 24.58 15.40 29.79
C PHE A 54 25.71 14.35 29.86
N PRO A 55 25.36 13.05 30.03
CA PRO A 55 26.37 12.01 30.06
C PRO A 55 27.03 11.93 28.67
N ASP A 56 28.34 11.62 28.68
CA ASP A 56 29.08 11.26 27.44
C ASP A 56 28.47 9.99 26.86
N LEU A 57 27.54 10.16 25.96
CA LEU A 57 26.96 9.03 25.21
C LEU A 57 28.00 8.55 24.19
N PRO A 58 28.22 7.24 24.07
CA PRO A 58 29.03 6.72 22.98
C PRO A 58 28.41 7.21 21.66
N PRO A 59 29.25 7.51 20.65
CA PRO A 59 28.75 7.98 19.36
C PRO A 59 27.70 6.99 18.86
N HIS A 60 26.47 7.45 18.71
CA HIS A 60 25.42 6.70 18.04
C HIS A 60 25.90 6.50 16.61
N THR A 61 26.32 5.30 16.29
CA THR A 61 26.27 4.83 14.93
C THR A 61 24.77 4.82 14.60
N MET A 62 24.31 5.81 13.83
CA MET A 62 23.05 5.69 13.13
C MET A 62 23.09 4.31 12.48
N HIS A 63 22.16 3.45 12.84
CA HIS A 63 22.08 2.13 12.22
C HIS A 63 21.87 2.38 10.74
N GLN A 64 22.96 2.26 9.98
CA GLN A 64 22.86 2.21 8.54
C GLN A 64 22.07 0.95 8.22
N GLY A 65 20.81 1.15 7.82
CA GLY A 65 19.90 0.20 7.26
C GLY A 65 20.14 -1.25 7.64
N GLY A 66 19.54 -1.72 8.73
CA GLY A 66 19.56 -3.15 9.03
C GLY A 66 18.85 -3.91 7.91
N THR A 67 19.28 -5.13 7.65
CA THR A 67 18.54 -6.03 6.76
C THR A 67 17.35 -6.59 7.51
N ASN A 68 16.17 -6.47 6.94
CA ASN A 68 14.91 -6.95 7.47
C ASN A 68 14.29 -7.96 6.50
N PHE A 69 13.25 -8.64 6.95
CA PHE A 69 12.45 -9.49 6.08
C PHE A 69 10.98 -9.39 6.48
N LEU A 70 10.13 -9.69 5.53
CA LEU A 70 8.70 -9.90 5.71
C LEU A 70 8.30 -11.17 4.97
N PHE A 71 7.44 -11.96 5.58
CA PHE A 71 6.66 -12.98 4.92
C PHE A 71 5.18 -12.69 5.18
N LEU A 72 4.38 -12.63 4.15
CA LEU A 72 2.94 -12.39 4.20
C LEU A 72 2.22 -13.47 3.41
N ALA A 73 1.32 -14.18 4.06
CA ALA A 73 0.24 -14.92 3.39
C ALA A 73 -1.00 -14.03 3.50
N ASP A 74 -1.27 -13.25 2.47
CA ASP A 74 -2.42 -12.34 2.45
C ASP A 74 -3.71 -13.10 2.22
N GLN A 75 -3.66 -14.10 1.36
CA GLN A 75 -4.77 -14.99 1.10
C GLN A 75 -4.32 -16.46 1.19
N LEU A 76 -4.93 -17.18 2.10
CA LEU A 76 -5.01 -18.62 2.09
C LEU A 76 -6.48 -18.93 2.28
N GLU A 77 -7.20 -19.08 1.18
CA GLU A 77 -8.66 -19.09 1.24
C GLU A 77 -9.28 -20.30 0.52
N TRP A 78 -10.32 -20.78 1.11
CA TRP A 78 -11.27 -21.65 0.48
C TRP A 78 -12.36 -20.81 -0.18
N GLN A 79 -12.70 -21.14 -1.41
CA GLN A 79 -13.71 -20.49 -2.21
C GLN A 79 -14.79 -21.48 -2.57
N ASP A 80 -16.06 -21.09 -2.41
CA ASP A 80 -17.22 -21.84 -2.89
C ASP A 80 -17.47 -21.44 -4.35
N ALA A 81 -17.12 -22.32 -5.25
CA ALA A 81 -17.24 -22.12 -6.69
C ALA A 81 -18.41 -22.92 -7.25
N ASP A 82 -18.96 -22.50 -8.39
CA ASP A 82 -20.12 -23.14 -9.04
C ASP A 82 -19.89 -24.63 -9.32
N GLU A 83 -18.65 -25.04 -9.58
CA GLU A 83 -18.26 -26.43 -9.89
C GLU A 83 -17.43 -27.08 -8.76
N GLY A 84 -17.72 -26.77 -7.52
CA GLY A 84 -17.04 -27.38 -6.35
C GLY A 84 -16.34 -26.38 -5.46
N SER A 85 -15.16 -26.72 -4.97
CA SER A 85 -14.40 -25.83 -4.09
C SER A 85 -13.01 -25.59 -4.63
N THR A 86 -12.57 -24.35 -4.51
CA THR A 86 -11.24 -23.91 -4.88
C THR A 86 -10.45 -23.52 -3.64
N LEU A 87 -9.16 -23.84 -3.62
CA LEU A 87 -8.19 -23.33 -2.69
C LEU A 87 -7.32 -22.30 -3.42
N ALA A 88 -7.40 -21.05 -3.00
CA ALA A 88 -6.59 -19.97 -3.55
C ALA A 88 -5.52 -19.52 -2.55
N TRP A 89 -4.37 -19.09 -3.06
CA TRP A 89 -3.31 -18.50 -2.26
C TRP A 89 -2.74 -17.26 -2.94
N ASP A 90 -2.41 -16.29 -2.09
CA ASP A 90 -1.57 -15.14 -2.41
C ASP A 90 -0.57 -14.99 -1.27
N ILE A 91 0.70 -15.21 -1.61
CA ILE A 91 1.82 -15.20 -0.67
C ILE A 91 2.89 -14.29 -1.22
N SER A 92 3.35 -13.37 -0.40
CA SER A 92 4.42 -12.45 -0.75
C SER A 92 5.44 -12.32 0.36
N GLY A 93 6.56 -11.72 0.04
CA GLY A 93 7.56 -11.38 1.03
C GLY A 93 8.76 -10.69 0.43
N TRP A 94 9.60 -10.18 1.30
CA TRP A 94 10.82 -9.52 0.88
C TRP A 94 11.94 -9.68 1.92
N TYR A 95 13.16 -9.52 1.43
CA TYR A 95 14.38 -9.48 2.23
C TYR A 95 15.29 -8.36 1.73
N GLY A 96 15.74 -7.47 2.61
CA GLY A 96 16.60 -6.38 2.22
C GLY A 96 16.65 -5.21 3.19
N GLY A 97 17.14 -4.10 2.68
CA GLY A 97 17.22 -2.82 3.40
C GLY A 97 16.01 -1.92 3.18
N ASP A 98 16.18 -0.66 3.54
CA ASP A 98 15.10 0.32 3.42
C ASP A 98 14.87 0.77 1.97
N ILE A 99 15.89 0.67 1.11
CA ILE A 99 15.86 1.16 -0.27
C ILE A 99 15.79 0.00 -1.26
N ASP A 100 16.65 -1.00 -1.08
CA ASP A 100 16.75 -2.14 -2.00
C ASP A 100 16.34 -3.42 -1.31
N ARG A 101 15.41 -4.17 -1.95
CA ARG A 101 14.88 -5.43 -1.45
C ARG A 101 14.81 -6.47 -2.55
N LEU A 102 15.02 -7.71 -2.18
CA LEU A 102 14.62 -8.85 -2.97
C LEU A 102 13.22 -9.27 -2.53
N ALA A 103 12.25 -9.18 -3.43
CA ALA A 103 10.87 -9.57 -3.17
C ALA A 103 10.51 -10.84 -3.92
N PHE A 104 9.60 -11.61 -3.37
CA PHE A 104 8.96 -12.73 -4.05
C PHE A 104 7.44 -12.64 -3.89
N ARG A 105 6.70 -13.17 -4.85
CA ARG A 105 5.25 -13.33 -4.84
C ARG A 105 4.89 -14.67 -5.43
N SER A 106 3.88 -15.31 -4.89
CA SER A 106 3.32 -16.54 -5.42
C SER A 106 1.81 -16.52 -5.27
N GLU A 107 1.15 -16.63 -6.39
CA GLU A 107 -0.31 -16.69 -6.49
C GLU A 107 -0.74 -17.97 -7.18
N GLY A 108 -1.94 -18.43 -6.88
CA GLY A 108 -2.51 -19.53 -7.61
C GLY A 108 -3.81 -20.05 -7.02
N GLU A 109 -4.43 -20.91 -7.84
CA GLU A 109 -5.70 -21.56 -7.53
C GLU A 109 -5.62 -23.06 -7.78
N ARG A 110 -6.28 -23.80 -6.92
CA ARG A 110 -6.42 -25.26 -7.04
C ARG A 110 -7.86 -25.69 -6.84
N SER A 111 -8.49 -26.16 -7.91
CA SER A 111 -9.87 -26.62 -7.93
C SER A 111 -9.92 -28.12 -8.05
N ASN A 112 -10.73 -28.80 -7.23
CA ASN A 112 -10.96 -30.25 -7.27
C ASN A 112 -9.68 -31.11 -7.30
N GLY A 113 -8.60 -30.61 -6.68
CA GLY A 113 -7.31 -31.31 -6.62
C GLY A 113 -6.38 -31.03 -7.81
N HIS A 114 -6.81 -30.27 -8.81
CA HIS A 114 -6.00 -29.82 -9.93
C HIS A 114 -5.58 -28.36 -9.75
N THR A 115 -4.35 -28.04 -10.11
CA THR A 115 -3.87 -26.67 -10.11
C THR A 115 -4.27 -26.02 -11.43
N GLU A 116 -5.12 -25.00 -11.34
CA GLU A 116 -5.62 -24.25 -12.49
C GLU A 116 -4.68 -23.09 -12.81
N GLU A 117 -4.27 -22.36 -11.78
CA GLU A 117 -3.32 -21.26 -11.88
C GLU A 117 -2.20 -21.42 -10.86
N ALA A 118 -0.98 -21.11 -11.26
CA ALA A 118 0.16 -21.01 -10.37
C ALA A 118 1.25 -20.15 -10.99
N GLU A 119 1.65 -19.11 -10.27
CA GLU A 119 2.75 -18.25 -10.65
C GLU A 119 3.72 -18.02 -9.49
N LEU A 120 4.96 -17.68 -9.85
CA LEU A 120 6.00 -17.25 -8.93
C LEU A 120 6.73 -16.06 -9.54
N GLN A 121 6.86 -14.99 -8.79
CA GLN A 121 7.65 -13.82 -9.16
C GLN A 121 8.86 -13.68 -8.25
N LEU A 122 9.99 -13.32 -8.82
CA LEU A 122 11.20 -12.91 -8.09
C LEU A 122 11.61 -11.54 -8.60
N LEU A 123 11.56 -10.55 -7.71
CA LEU A 123 11.65 -9.14 -8.05
C LEU A 123 12.73 -8.45 -7.22
N TRP A 124 13.46 -7.55 -7.85
CA TRP A 124 14.19 -6.52 -7.15
C TRP A 124 13.28 -5.31 -6.99
N SER A 125 13.12 -4.84 -5.76
CA SER A 125 12.35 -3.66 -5.42
C SER A 125 13.29 -2.53 -4.99
N HIS A 126 13.03 -1.32 -5.49
CA HIS A 126 13.81 -0.13 -5.20
C HIS A 126 12.90 1.03 -4.82
N ALA A 127 13.07 1.57 -3.61
CA ALA A 127 12.30 2.70 -3.12
C ALA A 127 12.68 3.98 -3.88
N ILE A 128 11.72 4.59 -4.57
CA ILE A 128 11.86 5.86 -5.30
C ILE A 128 11.28 7.05 -4.53
N GLY A 129 10.69 6.78 -3.39
CA GLY A 129 10.10 7.78 -2.51
C GLY A 129 9.54 7.13 -1.24
N PRO A 130 8.96 7.93 -0.31
CA PRO A 130 8.44 7.39 0.95
C PRO A 130 7.29 6.40 0.79
N TRP A 131 6.57 6.46 -0.34
CA TRP A 131 5.33 5.71 -0.58
C TRP A 131 5.36 4.91 -1.87
N TRP A 132 6.44 4.97 -2.62
CA TRP A 132 6.54 4.36 -3.94
C TRP A 132 7.84 3.61 -4.11
N GLU A 133 7.75 2.46 -4.71
CA GLU A 133 8.88 1.65 -5.14
C GLU A 133 8.66 1.14 -6.57
N THR A 134 9.76 0.98 -7.28
CA THR A 134 9.79 0.30 -8.57
C THR A 134 10.18 -1.14 -8.37
N VAL A 135 9.60 -2.03 -9.16
CA VAL A 135 9.95 -3.46 -9.16
C VAL A 135 10.43 -3.88 -10.53
N ALA A 136 11.42 -4.76 -10.56
CA ALA A 136 11.93 -5.36 -11.79
C ALA A 136 12.39 -6.79 -11.53
N GLY A 137 12.07 -7.73 -12.40
CA GLY A 137 12.46 -9.11 -12.20
C GLY A 137 11.87 -10.08 -13.19
N VAL A 138 11.59 -11.27 -12.71
CA VAL A 138 11.05 -12.37 -13.52
C VAL A 138 9.80 -12.94 -12.86
N ARG A 139 8.85 -13.32 -13.70
CA ARG A 139 7.67 -14.11 -13.34
C ARG A 139 7.74 -15.43 -14.12
N GLN A 140 7.44 -16.51 -13.44
CA GLN A 140 7.28 -17.84 -14.00
C GLN A 140 5.86 -18.32 -13.76
N ASP A 141 5.10 -18.48 -14.84
CA ASP A 141 3.81 -19.15 -14.80
C ASP A 141 4.04 -20.65 -14.95
N PHE A 142 3.43 -21.41 -14.08
CA PHE A 142 3.42 -22.88 -14.16
C PHE A 142 2.11 -23.38 -14.74
N LYS A 143 1.04 -22.61 -14.58
CA LYS A 143 -0.33 -22.84 -15.05
C LYS A 143 -1.02 -21.50 -15.35
N PRO A 144 -2.04 -21.46 -16.24
CA PRO A 144 -2.54 -22.52 -17.09
C PRO A 144 -1.58 -22.88 -18.24
N GLY A 145 -1.83 -24.00 -18.89
CA GLY A 145 -1.06 -24.44 -20.07
C GLY A 145 0.38 -24.84 -19.75
N SER A 146 1.27 -24.62 -20.73
CA SER A 146 2.70 -24.86 -20.58
C SER A 146 3.36 -23.76 -19.76
N PRO A 147 4.42 -24.07 -18.96
CA PRO A 147 5.15 -23.05 -18.24
C PRO A 147 5.65 -21.93 -19.15
N GLN A 148 5.56 -20.68 -18.68
CA GLN A 148 5.98 -19.49 -19.43
C GLN A 148 6.75 -18.54 -18.51
N THR A 149 7.82 -17.95 -19.06
CA THR A 149 8.66 -16.98 -18.33
C THR A 149 8.40 -15.58 -18.87
N TRP A 150 8.33 -14.63 -17.95
CA TRP A 150 8.11 -13.23 -18.24
C TRP A 150 9.19 -12.37 -17.55
N ALA A 151 9.63 -11.32 -18.23
CA ALA A 151 10.27 -10.20 -17.54
C ALA A 151 9.18 -9.31 -16.96
N ALA A 152 9.34 -8.89 -15.72
CA ALA A 152 8.39 -8.07 -14.99
C ALA A 152 8.99 -6.70 -14.66
N PHE A 153 8.23 -5.62 -14.87
CA PHE A 153 8.59 -4.26 -14.54
C PHE A 153 7.35 -3.52 -14.02
N GLY A 154 7.45 -2.92 -12.86
CA GLY A 154 6.30 -2.31 -12.27
C GLY A 154 6.62 -1.18 -11.30
N VAL A 155 5.55 -0.60 -10.80
CA VAL A 155 5.55 0.36 -9.72
C VAL A 155 4.47 -0.04 -8.74
N GLN A 156 4.80 0.01 -7.45
CA GLN A 156 3.85 -0.25 -6.38
C GLN A 156 3.96 0.83 -5.32
N GLY A 157 2.91 1.05 -4.57
CA GLY A 157 2.95 2.04 -3.51
C GLY A 157 1.61 2.29 -2.84
N MET A 158 1.65 3.21 -1.89
CA MET A 158 0.51 3.64 -1.09
C MET A 158 0.23 5.12 -1.32
N PRO A 159 -0.48 5.51 -2.40
CA PRO A 159 -0.77 6.91 -2.73
C PRO A 159 -1.63 7.61 -1.67
N LEU A 160 -2.46 6.86 -0.97
CA LEU A 160 -3.24 7.31 0.18
C LEU A 160 -3.07 6.30 1.31
N PHE A 161 -3.15 6.76 2.55
CA PHE A 161 -3.05 5.88 3.70
C PHE A 161 -4.08 4.73 3.64
N GLY A 162 -3.59 3.49 3.67
CA GLY A 162 -4.42 2.29 3.57
C GLY A 162 -4.80 1.87 2.15
N LEU A 163 -4.50 2.66 1.11
CA LEU A 163 -4.70 2.29 -0.29
C LEU A 163 -3.38 1.77 -0.86
N GLU A 164 -3.29 0.49 -1.09
CA GLU A 164 -2.18 -0.15 -1.80
C GLU A 164 -2.52 -0.24 -3.28
N THR A 165 -1.57 0.09 -4.13
CA THR A 165 -1.74 0.06 -5.59
C THR A 165 -0.51 -0.51 -6.25
N GLU A 166 -0.75 -1.27 -7.31
CA GLU A 166 0.29 -1.86 -8.13
C GLU A 166 -0.05 -1.75 -9.62
N ALA A 167 0.99 -1.53 -10.42
CA ALA A 167 0.92 -1.60 -11.88
C ALA A 167 2.18 -2.31 -12.38
N THR A 168 2.03 -3.54 -12.88
CA THR A 168 3.14 -4.36 -13.36
C THR A 168 2.92 -4.77 -14.81
N ALA A 169 3.89 -4.43 -15.66
CA ALA A 169 3.96 -4.83 -17.06
C ALA A 169 4.85 -6.07 -17.20
N PHE A 170 4.42 -7.00 -18.04
CA PHE A 170 5.10 -8.26 -18.31
C PHE A 170 5.44 -8.39 -19.79
N LEU A 171 6.65 -8.87 -20.05
CA LEU A 171 7.15 -9.18 -21.39
C LEU A 171 7.52 -10.66 -21.44
N GLY A 172 6.72 -11.44 -22.12
CA GLY A 172 6.85 -12.89 -22.19
C GLY A 172 7.55 -13.37 -23.45
N GLU A 173 7.76 -14.67 -23.48
CA GLU A 173 8.31 -15.37 -24.65
C GLU A 173 7.40 -15.20 -25.89
N GLY A 174 7.98 -15.23 -27.08
CA GLY A 174 7.24 -15.09 -28.32
C GLY A 174 6.62 -13.70 -28.57
N GLY A 175 7.00 -12.68 -27.78
CA GLY A 175 6.49 -11.32 -27.88
C GLY A 175 5.10 -11.14 -27.25
N GLN A 176 4.75 -11.98 -26.30
CA GLN A 176 3.60 -11.79 -25.43
C GLN A 176 3.84 -10.59 -24.51
N THR A 177 2.80 -9.83 -24.27
CA THR A 177 2.83 -8.70 -23.32
C THR A 177 1.59 -8.73 -22.46
N ALA A 178 1.74 -8.37 -21.19
CA ALA A 178 0.62 -8.23 -20.26
C ALA A 178 0.82 -7.03 -19.34
N LEU A 179 -0.29 -6.53 -18.79
CA LEU A 179 -0.31 -5.50 -17.76
C LEU A 179 -1.32 -5.92 -16.70
N ARG A 180 -0.88 -5.97 -15.45
CA ARG A 180 -1.72 -6.18 -14.28
C ARG A 180 -1.80 -4.88 -13.50
N LEU A 181 -3.01 -4.51 -13.11
CA LEU A 181 -3.30 -3.37 -12.25
C LEU A 181 -4.06 -3.86 -11.03
N GLU A 182 -3.58 -3.53 -9.85
CA GLU A 182 -4.17 -3.95 -8.59
C GLU A 182 -4.39 -2.75 -7.68
N ALA A 183 -5.46 -2.80 -6.91
CA ALA A 183 -5.76 -1.81 -5.89
C ALA A 183 -6.49 -2.46 -4.72
N GLU A 184 -6.04 -2.20 -3.51
CA GLU A 184 -6.59 -2.70 -2.28
C GLU A 184 -6.68 -1.60 -1.24
N TYR A 185 -7.70 -1.65 -0.40
CA TYR A 185 -7.89 -0.62 0.61
C TYR A 185 -8.31 -1.19 1.96
N ASP A 186 -7.54 -0.92 3.01
CA ASP A 186 -7.86 -1.34 4.37
C ASP A 186 -8.73 -0.31 5.07
N ILE A 187 -10.03 -0.61 5.24
CA ILE A 187 -11.01 0.22 5.96
C ILE A 187 -11.16 -0.31 7.39
N LEU A 188 -10.62 0.40 8.35
CA LEU A 188 -10.74 0.05 9.76
C LEU A 188 -12.15 0.39 10.26
N LEU A 189 -13.03 -0.62 10.38
CA LEU A 189 -14.34 -0.46 10.99
C LEU A 189 -14.22 -0.31 12.51
N THR A 190 -13.29 -1.04 13.11
CA THR A 190 -12.88 -0.96 14.51
C THR A 190 -11.38 -1.24 14.60
N GLN A 191 -10.83 -1.31 15.81
CA GLN A 191 -9.42 -1.68 16.01
C GLN A 191 -9.10 -3.14 15.60
N ARG A 192 -10.09 -3.98 15.36
CA ARG A 192 -9.94 -5.41 15.02
C ARG A 192 -10.70 -5.83 13.77
N TRP A 193 -11.74 -5.12 13.40
CA TRP A 193 -12.50 -5.40 12.20
C TRP A 193 -12.01 -4.51 11.07
N VAL A 194 -11.52 -5.13 10.03
CA VAL A 194 -11.03 -4.46 8.82
C VAL A 194 -11.83 -4.96 7.63
N LEU A 195 -12.39 -4.04 6.87
CA LEU A 195 -13.03 -4.32 5.60
C LEU A 195 -12.05 -4.00 4.48
N LYS A 196 -11.74 -5.01 3.65
CA LYS A 196 -10.77 -4.90 2.55
C LYS A 196 -11.47 -5.07 1.21
N PRO A 197 -11.90 -3.99 0.55
CA PRO A 197 -12.18 -4.01 -0.89
C PRO A 197 -10.88 -4.16 -1.67
N MET A 198 -10.96 -4.91 -2.77
CA MET A 198 -9.86 -5.12 -3.69
C MET A 198 -10.37 -5.19 -5.12
N ALA A 199 -9.53 -4.81 -6.06
CA ALA A 199 -9.81 -4.87 -7.50
C ALA A 199 -8.54 -5.19 -8.27
N GLU A 200 -8.68 -5.99 -9.30
CA GLU A 200 -7.61 -6.37 -10.22
C GLU A 200 -8.11 -6.29 -11.67
N LEU A 201 -7.22 -5.87 -12.55
CA LEU A 201 -7.46 -5.81 -14.00
C LEU A 201 -6.27 -6.42 -14.72
N ASN A 202 -6.53 -7.38 -15.59
CA ASN A 202 -5.53 -8.01 -16.42
C ASN A 202 -5.76 -7.65 -17.91
N LEU A 203 -4.70 -7.15 -18.54
CA LEU A 203 -4.70 -6.81 -19.96
C LEU A 203 -3.59 -7.60 -20.67
N HIS A 204 -3.90 -8.14 -21.85
CA HIS A 204 -2.92 -8.86 -22.67
C HIS A 204 -2.79 -8.22 -24.06
N GLY A 205 -1.58 -8.15 -24.57
CA GLY A 205 -1.32 -7.54 -25.86
C GLY A 205 -1.64 -8.44 -27.06
N ARG A 206 -1.77 -9.76 -26.84
CA ARG A 206 -2.02 -10.76 -27.90
C ARG A 206 -2.88 -11.89 -27.36
N ASN A 207 -3.61 -12.54 -28.28
CA ASN A 207 -4.32 -13.76 -27.94
C ASN A 207 -3.33 -14.91 -27.66
N ASP A 208 -3.66 -15.70 -26.66
CA ASP A 208 -3.01 -16.96 -26.31
C ASP A 208 -4.10 -18.01 -26.05
N GLU A 209 -4.55 -18.64 -27.12
CA GLU A 209 -5.63 -19.63 -27.07
C GLU A 209 -5.25 -20.85 -26.21
N ALA A 210 -3.96 -21.20 -26.18
CA ALA A 210 -3.48 -22.32 -25.35
C ALA A 210 -3.63 -22.08 -23.83
N ARG A 211 -3.82 -20.83 -23.44
CA ARG A 211 -4.02 -20.38 -22.05
C ARG A 211 -5.43 -19.84 -21.81
N GLY A 212 -6.28 -19.81 -22.83
CA GLY A 212 -7.62 -19.23 -22.73
C GLY A 212 -7.62 -17.70 -22.60
N VAL A 213 -6.55 -17.01 -23.00
CA VAL A 213 -6.40 -15.56 -22.80
C VAL A 213 -6.50 -14.81 -24.11
N GLY A 214 -7.33 -13.78 -24.16
CA GLY A 214 -7.54 -12.92 -25.32
C GLY A 214 -6.85 -11.57 -25.19
N ALA A 215 -6.54 -10.95 -26.34
CA ALA A 215 -5.95 -9.60 -26.40
C ALA A 215 -6.92 -8.52 -25.92
N GLY A 216 -6.39 -7.49 -25.27
CA GLY A 216 -7.14 -6.38 -24.67
C GLY A 216 -7.33 -6.58 -23.18
N LEU A 217 -8.41 -6.04 -22.63
CA LEU A 217 -8.85 -6.36 -21.28
C LEU A 217 -9.29 -7.83 -21.25
N SER A 218 -8.51 -8.66 -20.56
CA SER A 218 -8.76 -10.10 -20.47
C SER A 218 -9.80 -10.41 -19.41
N ASP A 219 -9.56 -9.91 -18.21
CA ASP A 219 -10.43 -10.10 -17.05
C ASP A 219 -10.36 -8.93 -16.09
N ALA A 220 -11.36 -8.85 -15.25
CA ALA A 220 -11.39 -7.99 -14.08
C ALA A 220 -12.00 -8.75 -12.92
N SER A 221 -11.43 -8.56 -11.75
CA SER A 221 -11.96 -9.08 -10.50
C SER A 221 -12.16 -7.97 -9.47
N VAL A 222 -13.14 -8.17 -8.61
CA VAL A 222 -13.36 -7.35 -7.42
C VAL A 222 -13.65 -8.27 -6.24
N GLY A 223 -13.13 -7.92 -5.09
CA GLY A 223 -13.31 -8.66 -3.87
C GLY A 223 -13.68 -7.75 -2.70
N LEU A 224 -14.37 -8.32 -1.74
CA LEU A 224 -14.65 -7.66 -0.47
C LEU A 224 -14.46 -8.67 0.64
N ARG A 225 -13.49 -8.44 1.51
CA ARG A 225 -13.17 -9.33 2.62
C ARG A 225 -13.37 -8.61 3.96
N LEU A 226 -14.03 -9.26 4.89
CA LEU A 226 -14.18 -8.78 6.27
C LEU A 226 -13.25 -9.60 7.16
N ARG A 227 -12.17 -8.97 7.59
CA ARG A 227 -11.10 -9.55 8.40
C ARG A 227 -11.28 -9.24 9.88
N TYR A 228 -11.07 -10.23 10.74
CA TYR A 228 -11.01 -10.04 12.19
C TYR A 228 -9.61 -10.29 12.71
N GLU A 229 -8.93 -9.26 13.19
CA GLU A 229 -7.59 -9.35 13.74
C GLU A 229 -7.63 -9.94 15.16
N ILE A 230 -7.38 -11.24 15.28
CA ILE A 230 -7.15 -11.90 16.57
C ILE A 230 -5.86 -11.34 17.18
N SER A 231 -4.82 -11.27 16.37
CA SER A 231 -3.59 -10.49 16.59
C SER A 231 -3.27 -9.71 15.31
N ARG A 232 -2.33 -8.79 15.38
CA ARG A 232 -1.89 -8.06 14.18
C ARG A 232 -1.30 -8.98 13.12
N GLN A 233 -0.72 -10.09 13.55
CA GLN A 233 -0.05 -11.07 12.69
C GLN A 233 -0.96 -12.19 12.21
N PHE A 234 -2.16 -12.33 12.75
CA PHE A 234 -3.08 -13.41 12.38
C PHE A 234 -4.53 -12.95 12.39
N ALA A 235 -5.18 -13.10 11.27
CA ALA A 235 -6.56 -12.67 11.07
C ALA A 235 -7.33 -13.62 10.14
N PRO A 236 -8.32 -14.36 10.63
CA PRO A 236 -9.30 -15.00 9.79
C PRO A 236 -10.21 -13.97 9.12
N TYR A 237 -10.74 -14.33 7.97
CA TYR A 237 -11.69 -13.49 7.22
C TYR A 237 -12.75 -14.33 6.50
N VAL A 238 -13.82 -13.65 6.13
CA VAL A 238 -14.83 -14.11 5.20
C VAL A 238 -15.10 -13.02 4.18
N GLY A 239 -15.56 -13.38 3.00
CA GLY A 239 -15.79 -12.40 1.97
C GLY A 239 -16.56 -12.92 0.77
N VAL A 240 -16.58 -12.06 -0.24
CA VAL A 240 -17.11 -12.36 -1.57
C VAL A 240 -16.10 -11.91 -2.61
N SER A 241 -15.97 -12.64 -3.67
CA SER A 241 -15.24 -12.23 -4.88
C SER A 241 -16.16 -12.36 -6.08
N TRP A 242 -15.92 -11.52 -7.07
CA TRP A 242 -16.57 -11.58 -8.36
C TRP A 242 -15.54 -11.33 -9.43
N SER A 243 -15.50 -12.20 -10.44
CA SER A 243 -14.61 -12.08 -11.57
C SER A 243 -15.42 -12.13 -12.88
N ARG A 244 -14.86 -11.50 -13.91
CA ARG A 244 -15.45 -11.52 -15.25
C ARG A 244 -14.38 -11.39 -16.32
N ALA A 245 -14.51 -12.27 -17.32
CA ALA A 245 -13.74 -12.19 -18.54
C ALA A 245 -14.36 -11.22 -19.55
N TYR A 246 -13.52 -10.56 -20.34
CA TYR A 246 -13.91 -9.55 -21.32
C TYR A 246 -13.30 -9.85 -22.71
N GLY A 247 -13.84 -9.17 -23.72
CA GLY A 247 -13.29 -9.19 -25.07
C GLY A 247 -13.06 -10.59 -25.61
N ASN A 248 -11.87 -10.79 -26.19
CA ASN A 248 -11.50 -12.08 -26.81
C ASN A 248 -11.39 -13.22 -25.79
N THR A 249 -11.03 -12.95 -24.53
CA THR A 249 -11.03 -13.96 -23.45
C THR A 249 -12.44 -14.50 -23.24
N ALA A 250 -13.43 -13.61 -23.14
CA ALA A 250 -14.82 -14.02 -22.99
C ALA A 250 -15.34 -14.80 -24.21
N ASP A 251 -14.83 -14.53 -25.41
CA ASP A 251 -15.22 -15.27 -26.61
C ASP A 251 -14.61 -16.68 -26.64
N LEU A 252 -13.37 -16.84 -26.14
CA LEU A 252 -12.73 -18.15 -25.97
C LEU A 252 -13.50 -19.01 -24.96
N LEU A 253 -13.79 -18.48 -23.76
CA LEU A 253 -14.55 -19.18 -22.72
C LEU A 253 -15.93 -19.62 -23.19
N ARG A 254 -16.65 -18.76 -23.95
CA ARG A 254 -17.94 -19.15 -24.57
C ARG A 254 -17.82 -20.25 -25.59
N ALA A 255 -16.71 -20.32 -26.34
CA ALA A 255 -16.46 -21.36 -27.28
C ALA A 255 -16.24 -22.73 -26.64
N ASP A 256 -15.72 -22.72 -25.41
CA ASP A 256 -15.47 -23.90 -24.59
C ASP A 256 -16.63 -24.22 -23.61
N ASP A 257 -17.79 -23.50 -23.75
CA ASP A 257 -18.97 -23.60 -22.87
C ASP A 257 -18.66 -23.25 -21.37
N GLU A 258 -17.65 -22.43 -21.12
CA GLU A 258 -17.28 -21.99 -19.80
C GLU A 258 -17.97 -20.68 -19.39
N ASN A 259 -18.09 -20.46 -18.08
CA ASN A 259 -18.68 -19.26 -17.51
C ASN A 259 -17.75 -18.05 -17.70
N ILE A 260 -18.27 -16.95 -18.21
CA ILE A 260 -17.53 -15.68 -18.37
C ILE A 260 -17.54 -14.82 -17.12
N SER A 261 -18.31 -15.16 -16.11
CA SER A 261 -18.43 -14.41 -14.87
C SER A 261 -18.79 -15.35 -13.74
N GLU A 262 -18.10 -15.23 -12.64
CA GLU A 262 -18.27 -16.07 -11.48
C GLU A 262 -18.30 -15.21 -10.20
N ALA A 263 -19.16 -15.58 -9.26
CA ALA A 263 -19.21 -14.99 -7.93
C ALA A 263 -18.96 -16.08 -6.89
N LYS A 264 -17.99 -15.90 -6.02
CA LYS A 264 -17.57 -16.89 -5.04
C LYS A 264 -17.74 -16.34 -3.62
N LEU A 265 -18.20 -17.19 -2.70
CA LEU A 265 -18.02 -16.95 -1.27
C LEU A 265 -16.64 -17.43 -0.87
N VAL A 266 -15.95 -16.63 -0.07
CA VAL A 266 -14.58 -16.94 0.33
C VAL A 266 -14.44 -16.95 1.86
N ALA A 267 -13.62 -17.85 2.37
CA ALA A 267 -13.24 -17.90 3.78
C ALA A 267 -11.76 -18.30 3.90
N GLY A 268 -11.00 -17.55 4.67
CA GLY A 268 -9.57 -17.75 4.70
C GLY A 268 -8.88 -17.17 5.94
N VAL A 269 -7.58 -17.22 5.89
CA VAL A 269 -6.70 -16.65 6.91
C VAL A 269 -5.61 -15.81 6.27
N ARG A 270 -5.29 -14.71 6.96
CA ARG A 270 -4.14 -13.86 6.67
C ARG A 270 -3.16 -13.94 7.83
N PHE A 271 -1.88 -14.08 7.53
CA PHE A 271 -0.84 -13.97 8.57
C PHE A 271 0.48 -13.47 8.00
N TRP A 272 1.29 -12.89 8.89
CA TRP A 272 2.62 -12.39 8.53
C TRP A 272 3.60 -12.51 9.70
N PHE A 273 4.87 -12.53 9.40
CA PHE A 273 5.97 -12.51 10.36
C PHE A 273 7.27 -11.97 9.75
#